data_06d9294de1723848ead68ea5119ab14d
#
_entry.id   06d9294de1723848ead68ea5119ab14d
#
_cell.length_a   1.000
_cell.length_b   1.000
_cell.length_c   1.000
_cell.angle_alpha   90.00
_cell.angle_beta   90.00
_cell.angle_gamma   90.00
#
_symmetry.space_group_name_H-M   'P 1'
#
loop_
_entity.id
_entity.type
_entity.pdbx_description
1 polymer ?
#
loop_
_entity_poly.entity_id
_entity_poly.type
_entity_poly.pdbx_seq_one_letter_code
_entity_poly.pdbx_strand_id
1 'polypeptide(L)'
;KDFVLEGGSIESDGKHTLFTTTSCLNAPHRNQPLTQENIEKRLLEVFPDMQRIVWIEHGELQGDDTDGHIDTIFRCAPNNTLLYIGTDNVNDSHYNDLKALEEQVQSFRTLDGKPYNLYKLPLPDAIYDEGERLPATYANFLILNGAVIVPTYNQPETDKQALNIIQLAFPNYDIIGVNSQTIIRQHGSIHCLTMQFPEGIL
;
A
#
# COMPACT_ATOMS: atom_id res chain seq x y z
N LYS A 1 3.90 -14.88 22.38
CA LYS A 1 3.61 -14.11 21.14
C LYS A 1 4.68 -14.50 20.15
N ASP A 2 4.30 -15.35 19.19
CA ASP A 2 5.31 -16.02 18.38
C ASP A 2 5.27 -15.51 16.92
N PHE A 3 4.44 -14.48 16.63
CA PHE A 3 4.30 -13.88 15.31
C PHE A 3 3.85 -12.42 15.40
N VAL A 4 4.52 -11.54 14.68
CA VAL A 4 4.17 -10.10 14.55
C VAL A 4 3.52 -9.87 13.21
N LEU A 5 2.32 -9.31 13.23
CA LEU A 5 1.56 -8.92 12.04
C LEU A 5 0.84 -7.60 12.33
N GLU A 6 1.13 -6.60 11.54
CA GLU A 6 0.56 -5.26 11.63
C GLU A 6 -0.45 -5.07 10.51
N GLY A 7 -1.51 -4.28 10.74
CA GLY A 7 -2.56 -4.08 9.74
C GLY A 7 -2.04 -3.52 8.42
N GLY A 8 -1.09 -2.57 8.48
CA GLY A 8 -0.46 -1.97 7.30
C GLY A 8 0.55 -2.86 6.58
N SER A 9 0.94 -4.01 7.17
CA SER A 9 1.92 -4.94 6.57
C SER A 9 1.33 -5.89 5.54
N ILE A 10 0.00 -5.95 5.43
CA ILE A 10 -0.72 -6.84 4.51
C ILE A 10 -1.79 -6.10 3.72
N GLU A 11 -2.04 -6.56 2.50
CA GLU A 11 -3.15 -6.12 1.65
C GLU A 11 -3.84 -7.34 1.05
N SER A 12 -5.15 -7.29 0.83
CA SER A 12 -5.91 -8.43 0.33
C SER A 12 -6.77 -8.06 -0.87
N ASP A 13 -6.88 -8.96 -1.84
CA ASP A 13 -7.85 -8.83 -2.94
C ASP A 13 -9.30 -9.14 -2.52
N GLY A 14 -9.52 -9.44 -1.24
CA GLY A 14 -10.83 -9.82 -0.69
C GLY A 14 -11.34 -11.16 -1.21
N LYS A 15 -10.49 -11.96 -1.84
CA LYS A 15 -10.81 -13.28 -2.42
C LYS A 15 -9.85 -14.33 -1.86
N HIS A 16 -8.71 -14.51 -2.52
CA HIS A 16 -7.80 -15.61 -2.21
C HIS A 16 -6.31 -15.22 -2.23
N THR A 17 -5.98 -13.96 -2.49
CA THR A 17 -4.59 -13.50 -2.54
C THR A 17 -4.33 -12.46 -1.47
N LEU A 18 -3.29 -12.70 -0.68
CA LEU A 18 -2.71 -11.74 0.24
C LEU A 18 -1.40 -11.21 -0.36
N PHE A 19 -1.18 -9.92 -0.23
CA PHE A 19 0.05 -9.25 -0.64
C PHE A 19 0.77 -8.71 0.60
N THR A 20 2.08 -8.74 0.57
CA THR A 20 2.94 -8.19 1.63
C THR A 20 4.29 -7.81 1.06
N THR A 21 5.09 -7.08 1.81
CA THR A 21 6.46 -6.74 1.41
C THR A 21 7.48 -7.67 2.07
N THR A 22 8.56 -7.93 1.34
CA THR A 22 9.67 -8.72 1.86
C THR A 22 10.40 -7.97 2.98
N SER A 23 10.61 -6.67 2.83
CA SER A 23 11.27 -5.82 3.82
C SER A 23 10.54 -5.84 5.17
N CYS A 24 9.21 -5.75 5.19
CA CYS A 24 8.44 -5.71 6.41
C CYS A 24 8.44 -7.04 7.17
N LEU A 25 7.90 -8.10 6.57
CA LEU A 25 7.69 -9.36 7.32
C LEU A 25 8.98 -10.14 7.60
N ASN A 26 10.03 -9.94 6.80
CA ASN A 26 11.36 -10.50 7.06
C ASN A 26 12.25 -9.58 7.90
N ALA A 27 11.76 -8.42 8.37
CA ALA A 27 12.54 -7.52 9.21
C ALA A 27 13.13 -8.25 10.43
N PRO A 28 14.40 -7.98 10.80
CA PRO A 28 15.11 -8.73 11.85
C PRO A 28 14.42 -8.73 13.21
N HIS A 29 13.67 -7.68 13.51
CA HIS A 29 13.02 -7.49 14.81
C HIS A 29 11.53 -7.88 14.83
N ARG A 30 10.99 -8.43 13.71
CA ARG A 30 9.60 -8.91 13.65
C ARG A 30 9.52 -10.43 13.84
N ASN A 31 9.76 -11.17 12.78
CA ASN A 31 9.44 -12.60 12.74
C ASN A 31 10.68 -13.50 12.72
N GLN A 32 11.89 -12.96 12.79
CA GLN A 32 13.09 -13.76 12.84
C GLN A 32 13.14 -14.63 14.13
N PRO A 33 13.62 -15.88 14.05
CA PRO A 33 14.36 -16.50 12.93
C PRO A 33 13.47 -17.24 11.88
N LEU A 34 12.19 -16.91 11.75
CA LEU A 34 11.33 -17.58 10.75
C LEU A 34 11.82 -17.29 9.33
N THR A 35 11.82 -18.31 8.49
CA THR A 35 12.04 -18.14 7.04
C THR A 35 10.77 -17.59 6.36
N GLN A 36 10.90 -17.03 5.19
CA GLN A 36 9.77 -16.56 4.38
C GLN A 36 8.72 -17.66 4.20
N GLU A 37 9.13 -18.90 3.92
CA GLU A 37 8.23 -20.05 3.80
C GLU A 37 7.45 -20.31 5.10
N ASN A 38 8.09 -20.17 6.25
CA ASN A 38 7.42 -20.34 7.54
C ASN A 38 6.43 -19.19 7.82
N ILE A 39 6.77 -17.98 7.38
CA ILE A 39 5.87 -16.81 7.46
C ILE A 39 4.65 -17.02 6.56
N GLU A 40 4.83 -17.46 5.31
CA GLU A 40 3.73 -17.80 4.40
C GLU A 40 2.78 -18.83 5.01
N LYS A 41 3.33 -19.93 5.51
CA LYS A 41 2.56 -20.98 6.17
C LYS A 41 1.74 -20.41 7.33
N ARG A 42 2.36 -19.54 8.13
CA ARG A 42 1.68 -18.90 9.27
C ARG A 42 0.57 -17.97 8.84
N LEU A 43 0.78 -17.18 7.77
CA LEU A 43 -0.25 -16.33 7.19
C LEU A 43 -1.44 -17.13 6.68
N LEU A 44 -1.20 -18.24 5.98
CA LEU A 44 -2.28 -19.11 5.48
C LEU A 44 -3.03 -19.85 6.62
N GLU A 45 -2.38 -20.11 7.76
CA GLU A 45 -3.05 -20.61 8.97
C GLU A 45 -3.97 -19.56 9.60
N VAL A 46 -3.55 -18.30 9.63
CA VAL A 46 -4.30 -17.16 10.21
C VAL A 46 -5.44 -16.72 9.29
N PHE A 47 -5.22 -16.77 7.97
CA PHE A 47 -6.19 -16.40 6.93
C PHE A 47 -6.55 -17.62 6.07
N PRO A 48 -7.41 -18.54 6.57
CA PRO A 48 -7.65 -19.83 5.93
C PRO A 48 -8.33 -19.75 4.55
N ASP A 49 -8.96 -18.61 4.23
CA ASP A 49 -9.58 -18.38 2.92
C ASP A 49 -8.55 -17.96 1.86
N MET A 50 -7.33 -17.58 2.28
CA MET A 50 -6.26 -17.22 1.37
C MET A 50 -5.59 -18.48 0.80
N GLN A 51 -5.28 -18.44 -0.50
CA GLN A 51 -4.65 -19.54 -1.22
C GLN A 51 -3.23 -19.21 -1.66
N ARG A 52 -2.87 -17.92 -1.64
CA ARG A 52 -1.58 -17.44 -2.12
C ARG A 52 -1.14 -16.18 -1.39
N ILE A 53 0.16 -16.14 -1.11
CA ILE A 53 0.86 -14.94 -0.67
C ILE A 53 1.71 -14.43 -1.83
N VAL A 54 1.63 -13.13 -2.12
CA VAL A 54 2.46 -12.45 -3.12
C VAL A 54 3.38 -11.48 -2.39
N TRP A 55 4.67 -11.64 -2.60
CA TRP A 55 5.70 -10.83 -1.98
C TRP A 55 6.13 -9.69 -2.91
N ILE A 56 6.17 -8.48 -2.40
CA ILE A 56 6.66 -7.29 -3.07
C ILE A 56 8.07 -7.01 -2.54
N GLU A 57 9.02 -6.87 -3.45
CA GLU A 57 10.44 -6.73 -3.14
C GLU A 57 10.95 -5.29 -3.28
N HIS A 58 10.13 -4.42 -3.86
CA HIS A 58 10.47 -3.04 -4.22
C HIS A 58 9.43 -2.05 -3.72
N GLY A 59 9.76 -0.77 -3.74
CA GLY A 59 8.85 0.32 -3.38
C GLY A 59 9.18 0.93 -2.02
N GLU A 60 10.43 0.89 -1.59
CA GLU A 60 10.88 1.53 -0.36
C GLU A 60 10.64 3.05 -0.42
N LEU A 61 9.96 3.58 0.59
CA LEU A 61 9.59 4.99 0.67
C LEU A 61 10.41 5.70 1.75
N GLN A 62 11.17 6.72 1.36
CA GLN A 62 11.95 7.52 2.33
C GLN A 62 11.03 8.17 3.36
N GLY A 63 11.42 8.08 4.63
CA GLY A 63 10.66 8.59 5.76
C GLY A 63 9.65 7.58 6.33
N ASP A 64 9.42 6.44 5.68
CA ASP A 64 8.67 5.34 6.29
C ASP A 64 9.48 4.74 7.46
N ASP A 65 8.86 4.63 8.61
CA ASP A 65 9.46 4.08 9.84
C ASP A 65 8.91 2.68 10.20
N THR A 66 8.20 2.05 9.25
CA THR A 66 7.53 0.77 9.43
C THR A 66 8.30 -0.42 8.86
N ASP A 67 9.51 -0.20 8.31
CA ASP A 67 10.28 -1.16 7.51
C ASP A 67 9.53 -1.63 6.24
N GLY A 68 8.76 -0.74 5.62
CA GLY A 68 8.12 -0.98 4.33
C GLY A 68 6.74 -1.62 4.43
N HIS A 69 5.83 -1.06 5.20
CA HIS A 69 4.41 -1.42 5.16
C HIS A 69 3.86 -1.29 3.74
N ILE A 70 3.10 -2.30 3.30
CA ILE A 70 2.56 -2.37 1.94
C ILE A 70 1.53 -1.27 1.66
N ASP A 71 0.80 -0.82 2.65
CA ASP A 71 -0.28 0.17 2.53
C ASP A 71 0.21 1.57 2.12
N THR A 72 1.52 1.82 2.16
CA THR A 72 2.15 3.05 1.69
C THR A 72 2.50 3.03 0.20
N ILE A 73 2.58 1.84 -0.41
CA ILE A 73 3.08 1.67 -1.79
C ILE A 73 2.12 0.95 -2.73
N PHE A 74 1.21 0.14 -2.20
CA PHE A 74 0.40 -0.78 -3.01
C PHE A 74 -0.95 -1.04 -2.36
N ARG A 75 -2.02 -1.06 -3.15
CA ARG A 75 -3.38 -1.32 -2.67
C ARG A 75 -4.17 -2.17 -3.64
N CYS A 76 -5.11 -2.95 -3.11
CA CYS A 76 -6.11 -3.66 -3.88
C CYS A 76 -7.40 -2.84 -4.04
N ALA A 77 -8.07 -3.02 -5.17
CA ALA A 77 -9.38 -2.43 -5.47
C ALA A 77 -10.30 -3.47 -6.11
N PRO A 78 -11.62 -3.19 -6.23
CA PRO A 78 -12.56 -4.09 -6.87
C PRO A 78 -12.14 -4.53 -8.30
N ASN A 79 -12.74 -5.62 -8.79
CA ASN A 79 -12.58 -6.12 -10.16
C ASN A 79 -11.14 -6.50 -10.56
N ASN A 80 -10.39 -7.12 -9.64
CA ASN A 80 -8.98 -7.50 -9.85
C ASN A 80 -8.12 -6.30 -10.26
N THR A 81 -8.25 -5.23 -9.55
CA THR A 81 -7.52 -3.97 -9.78
C THR A 81 -6.47 -3.80 -8.69
N LEU A 82 -5.26 -3.39 -9.09
CA LEU A 82 -4.15 -3.05 -8.22
C LEU A 82 -3.75 -1.60 -8.46
N LEU A 83 -3.52 -0.87 -7.38
CA LEU A 83 -2.93 0.46 -7.42
C LEU A 83 -1.53 0.38 -6.80
N TYR A 84 -0.58 1.06 -7.37
CA TYR A 84 0.79 1.14 -6.89
C TYR A 84 1.36 2.54 -7.12
N ILE A 85 2.30 2.96 -6.29
CA ILE A 85 2.95 4.26 -6.46
C ILE A 85 4.02 4.20 -7.55
N GLY A 86 4.24 5.32 -8.23
CA GLY A 86 5.31 5.44 -9.21
C GLY A 86 5.64 6.91 -9.50
N THR A 87 6.82 7.14 -10.05
CA THR A 87 7.25 8.46 -10.50
C THR A 87 7.88 8.37 -11.89
N ASP A 88 7.63 9.37 -12.71
CA ASP A 88 8.29 9.53 -14.01
C ASP A 88 9.48 10.52 -13.91
N ASN A 89 9.73 11.09 -12.72
CA ASN A 89 10.86 11.97 -12.48
C ASN A 89 12.14 11.14 -12.23
N VAL A 90 12.96 11.04 -13.25
CA VAL A 90 14.25 10.30 -13.21
C VAL A 90 15.25 10.85 -12.19
N ASN A 91 15.02 12.06 -11.69
CA ASN A 91 15.88 12.69 -10.68
C ASN A 91 15.36 12.46 -9.25
N ASP A 92 14.18 11.87 -9.07
CA ASP A 92 13.71 11.50 -7.73
C ASP A 92 14.49 10.30 -7.21
N SER A 93 14.88 10.35 -5.94
CA SER A 93 15.64 9.28 -5.28
C SER A 93 14.94 7.92 -5.30
N HIS A 94 13.60 7.90 -5.39
CA HIS A 94 12.80 6.68 -5.47
C HIS A 94 12.68 6.10 -6.89
N TYR A 95 13.11 6.84 -7.95
CA TYR A 95 12.80 6.48 -9.34
C TYR A 95 13.15 5.02 -9.69
N ASN A 96 14.37 4.60 -9.38
CA ASN A 96 14.83 3.26 -9.76
C ASN A 96 14.07 2.14 -9.03
N ASP A 97 13.79 2.32 -7.75
CA ASP A 97 13.10 1.32 -6.95
C ASP A 97 11.59 1.27 -7.29
N LEU A 98 10.96 2.43 -7.49
CA LEU A 98 9.56 2.48 -7.94
C LEU A 98 9.40 1.98 -9.38
N LYS A 99 10.43 2.08 -10.22
CA LYS A 99 10.42 1.47 -11.55
C LYS A 99 10.48 -0.05 -11.46
N ALA A 100 11.30 -0.58 -10.57
CA ALA A 100 11.35 -2.02 -10.29
C ALA A 100 10.02 -2.53 -9.69
N LEU A 101 9.39 -1.77 -8.79
CA LEU A 101 8.03 -2.06 -8.30
C LEU A 101 7.02 -2.13 -9.45
N GLU A 102 7.02 -1.16 -10.37
CA GLU A 102 6.14 -1.16 -11.53
C GLU A 102 6.31 -2.42 -12.39
N GLU A 103 7.55 -2.80 -12.68
CA GLU A 103 7.87 -4.01 -13.45
C GLU A 103 7.42 -5.28 -12.72
N GLN A 104 7.62 -5.36 -11.42
CA GLN A 104 7.16 -6.48 -10.60
C GLN A 104 5.63 -6.56 -10.59
N VAL A 105 4.92 -5.47 -10.36
CA VAL A 105 3.44 -5.43 -10.34
C VAL A 105 2.85 -5.82 -11.70
N GLN A 106 3.45 -5.41 -12.82
CA GLN A 106 3.04 -5.81 -14.17
C GLN A 106 3.16 -7.32 -14.42
N SER A 107 4.02 -8.00 -13.68
CA SER A 107 4.19 -9.46 -13.77
C SER A 107 3.11 -10.23 -13.04
N PHE A 108 2.37 -9.62 -12.11
CA PHE A 108 1.38 -10.30 -11.28
C PHE A 108 0.21 -10.82 -12.10
N ARG A 109 -0.31 -11.96 -11.68
CA ARG A 109 -1.45 -12.62 -12.30
C ARG A 109 -2.46 -13.00 -11.24
N THR A 110 -3.72 -12.95 -11.56
CA THR A 110 -4.82 -13.50 -10.74
C THR A 110 -4.65 -15.01 -10.58
N LEU A 111 -5.41 -15.63 -9.70
CA LEU A 111 -5.33 -17.09 -9.51
C LEU A 111 -5.69 -17.90 -10.77
N ASP A 112 -6.54 -17.35 -11.64
CA ASP A 112 -6.89 -17.94 -12.94
C ASP A 112 -5.91 -17.55 -14.07
N GLY A 113 -4.77 -16.95 -13.73
CA GLY A 113 -3.67 -16.65 -14.66
C GLY A 113 -3.85 -15.39 -15.50
N LYS A 114 -4.90 -14.60 -15.28
CA LYS A 114 -5.15 -13.34 -16.01
C LYS A 114 -4.33 -12.19 -15.44
N PRO A 115 -4.02 -11.15 -16.25
CA PRO A 115 -3.44 -9.93 -15.74
C PRO A 115 -4.43 -9.20 -14.83
N TYR A 116 -3.90 -8.46 -13.86
CA TYR A 116 -4.67 -7.47 -13.10
C TYR A 116 -4.89 -6.19 -13.92
N ASN A 117 -5.94 -5.44 -13.60
CA ASN A 117 -6.06 -4.05 -14.01
C ASN A 117 -5.10 -3.23 -13.15
N LEU A 118 -4.27 -2.41 -13.76
CA LEU A 118 -3.20 -1.70 -13.06
C LEU A 118 -3.40 -0.19 -13.15
N TYR A 119 -3.30 0.50 -12.02
CA TYR A 119 -3.29 1.95 -11.94
C TYR A 119 -2.05 2.44 -11.18
N LYS A 120 -1.22 3.23 -11.86
CA LYS A 120 -0.07 3.90 -11.25
C LYS A 120 -0.54 5.21 -10.60
N LEU A 121 -0.38 5.32 -9.28
CA LEU A 121 -0.58 6.54 -8.52
C LEU A 121 0.68 7.41 -8.64
N PRO A 122 0.55 8.72 -8.87
CA PRO A 122 1.71 9.59 -8.87
C PRO A 122 2.36 9.64 -7.48
N LEU A 123 3.66 9.91 -7.44
CA LEU A 123 4.33 10.28 -6.20
C LEU A 123 4.17 11.79 -6.00
N PRO A 124 3.77 12.27 -4.79
CA PRO A 124 3.80 13.69 -4.49
C PRO A 124 5.22 14.26 -4.59
N ASP A 125 5.33 15.56 -4.91
CA ASP A 125 6.59 16.27 -4.73
C ASP A 125 7.06 16.13 -3.28
N ALA A 126 8.38 16.00 -3.10
CA ALA A 126 8.97 15.73 -1.80
C ALA A 126 8.58 16.80 -0.75
N ILE A 127 8.10 16.33 0.39
CA ILE A 127 7.76 17.16 1.55
C ILE A 127 8.79 16.87 2.63
N TYR A 128 9.30 17.93 3.25
CA TYR A 128 10.32 17.83 4.27
C TYR A 128 9.85 18.45 5.60
N ASP A 129 10.25 17.85 6.70
CA ASP A 129 10.15 18.41 8.05
C ASP A 129 11.50 18.27 8.76
N GLU A 130 12.00 19.32 9.38
CA GLU A 130 13.30 19.35 10.06
C GLU A 130 14.49 18.82 9.24
N GLY A 131 14.37 18.85 7.90
CA GLY A 131 15.40 18.39 6.96
C GLY A 131 15.26 16.94 6.53
N GLU A 132 14.32 16.18 7.07
CA GLU A 132 14.01 14.80 6.69
C GLU A 132 12.83 14.76 5.70
N ARG A 133 12.91 13.90 4.68
CA ARG A 133 11.84 13.69 3.74
C ARG A 133 10.73 12.86 4.41
N LEU A 134 9.48 13.35 4.31
CA LEU A 134 8.32 12.66 4.86
C LEU A 134 7.74 11.65 3.86
N PRO A 135 7.11 10.55 4.32
CA PRO A 135 6.59 9.48 3.47
C PRO A 135 5.23 9.85 2.85
N ALA A 136 5.19 10.92 2.07
CA ALA A 136 3.97 11.35 1.39
C ALA A 136 3.62 10.38 0.27
N THR A 137 2.42 9.81 0.32
CA THR A 137 1.93 8.85 -0.67
C THR A 137 0.41 8.87 -0.78
N TYR A 138 -0.13 8.77 -2.00
CA TYR A 138 -1.56 8.63 -2.22
C TYR A 138 -2.07 7.20 -2.02
N ALA A 139 -1.20 6.20 -1.87
CA ALA A 139 -1.60 4.82 -1.62
C ALA A 139 -2.15 4.60 -0.20
N ASN A 140 -1.78 5.44 0.76
CA ASN A 140 -2.22 5.30 2.16
C ASN A 140 -3.66 5.82 2.38
N PHE A 141 -4.57 5.46 1.48
CA PHE A 141 -5.99 5.78 1.57
C PHE A 141 -6.76 4.76 2.41
N LEU A 142 -7.86 5.19 2.99
CA LEU A 142 -8.80 4.38 3.77
C LEU A 142 -10.02 4.03 2.92
N ILE A 143 -10.38 2.75 2.84
CA ILE A 143 -11.61 2.27 2.21
C ILE A 143 -12.68 2.12 3.29
N LEU A 144 -13.83 2.76 3.08
CA LEU A 144 -15.02 2.66 3.92
C LEU A 144 -16.21 2.12 3.12
N ASN A 145 -17.34 1.89 3.79
CA ASN A 145 -18.59 1.54 3.12
C ASN A 145 -19.06 2.69 2.22
N GLY A 146 -18.85 2.54 0.90
CA GLY A 146 -19.27 3.53 -0.09
C GLY A 146 -18.35 4.74 -0.28
N ALA A 147 -17.22 4.85 0.42
CA ALA A 147 -16.29 5.95 0.28
C ALA A 147 -14.82 5.50 0.36
N VAL A 148 -13.93 6.28 -0.28
CA VAL A 148 -12.47 6.16 -0.11
C VAL A 148 -11.93 7.51 0.33
N ILE A 149 -11.31 7.55 1.51
CA ILE A 149 -10.67 8.74 2.06
C ILE A 149 -9.22 8.76 1.63
N VAL A 150 -8.84 9.74 0.84
CA VAL A 150 -7.53 9.82 0.18
C VAL A 150 -6.70 10.94 0.79
N PRO A 151 -5.45 10.67 1.21
CA PRO A 151 -4.56 11.73 1.64
C PRO A 151 -4.25 12.68 0.47
N THR A 152 -4.25 13.99 0.74
CA THR A 152 -3.81 15.02 -0.18
C THR A 152 -2.73 15.88 0.48
N TYR A 153 -1.91 16.56 -0.31
CA TYR A 153 -0.70 17.19 0.19
C TYR A 153 -0.56 18.66 -0.20
N ASN A 154 -1.70 19.32 -0.50
CA ASN A 154 -1.73 20.70 -0.99
C ASN A 154 -0.88 20.91 -2.27
N GLN A 155 -0.92 19.92 -3.14
CA GLN A 155 -0.31 19.90 -4.46
C GLN A 155 -1.43 19.71 -5.52
N PRO A 156 -2.12 20.79 -5.93
CA PRO A 156 -3.43 20.70 -6.60
C PRO A 156 -3.48 19.82 -7.83
N GLU A 157 -2.42 19.82 -8.65
CA GLU A 157 -2.39 19.03 -9.89
C GLU A 157 -2.19 17.55 -9.58
N THR A 158 -1.24 17.22 -8.71
CA THR A 158 -0.93 15.84 -8.34
C THR A 158 -2.02 15.25 -7.45
N ASP A 159 -2.56 16.02 -6.49
CA ASP A 159 -3.72 15.63 -5.68
C ASP A 159 -4.91 15.28 -6.59
N LYS A 160 -5.25 16.15 -7.55
CA LYS A 160 -6.34 15.91 -8.51
C LYS A 160 -6.10 14.68 -9.38
N GLN A 161 -4.87 14.49 -9.85
CA GLN A 161 -4.51 13.32 -10.64
C GLN A 161 -4.72 12.02 -9.82
N ALA A 162 -4.24 11.98 -8.58
CA ALA A 162 -4.40 10.82 -7.70
C ALA A 162 -5.87 10.53 -7.41
N LEU A 163 -6.68 11.54 -7.07
CA LEU A 163 -8.11 11.38 -6.82
C LEU A 163 -8.84 10.82 -8.05
N ASN A 164 -8.52 11.31 -9.26
CA ASN A 164 -9.11 10.80 -10.50
C ASN A 164 -8.74 9.34 -10.77
N ILE A 165 -7.48 8.95 -10.52
CA ILE A 165 -7.03 7.56 -10.69
C ILE A 165 -7.75 6.64 -9.70
N ILE A 166 -7.86 7.05 -8.45
CA ILE A 166 -8.58 6.27 -7.42
C ILE A 166 -10.06 6.16 -7.78
N GLN A 167 -10.69 7.23 -8.31
CA GLN A 167 -12.08 7.17 -8.79
C GLN A 167 -12.27 6.14 -9.91
N LEU A 168 -11.30 5.97 -10.82
CA LEU A 168 -11.35 4.92 -11.86
C LEU A 168 -11.26 3.52 -11.27
N ALA A 169 -10.48 3.34 -10.21
CA ALA A 169 -10.35 2.06 -9.51
C ALA A 169 -11.57 1.73 -8.62
N PHE A 170 -12.25 2.76 -8.11
CA PHE A 170 -13.43 2.66 -7.24
C PHE A 170 -14.63 3.41 -7.82
N PRO A 171 -15.19 2.97 -8.97
CA PRO A 171 -16.19 3.75 -9.73
C PRO A 171 -17.51 3.99 -8.99
N ASN A 172 -17.82 3.18 -7.99
CA ASN A 172 -19.07 3.26 -7.21
C ASN A 172 -18.87 3.85 -5.80
N TYR A 173 -17.71 4.46 -5.54
CA TYR A 173 -17.38 5.02 -4.23
C TYR A 173 -17.25 6.53 -4.32
N ASP A 174 -17.59 7.23 -3.25
CA ASP A 174 -17.27 8.64 -3.09
C ASP A 174 -15.78 8.79 -2.76
N ILE A 175 -15.03 9.54 -3.58
CA ILE A 175 -13.61 9.79 -3.36
C ILE A 175 -13.43 11.13 -2.67
N ILE A 176 -12.94 11.09 -1.43
CA ILE A 176 -12.85 12.25 -0.55
C ILE A 176 -11.37 12.54 -0.23
N GLY A 177 -10.85 13.67 -0.73
CA GLY A 177 -9.51 14.13 -0.40
C GLY A 177 -9.45 14.80 0.97
N VAL A 178 -8.46 14.44 1.79
CA VAL A 178 -8.19 15.05 3.11
C VAL A 178 -6.74 15.50 3.17
N ASN A 179 -6.52 16.80 3.45
CA ASN A 179 -5.17 17.33 3.59
C ASN A 179 -4.43 16.66 4.75
N SER A 180 -3.35 15.96 4.41
CA SER A 180 -2.60 15.10 5.31
C SER A 180 -1.17 15.60 5.58
N GLN A 181 -0.83 16.85 5.21
CA GLN A 181 0.49 17.42 5.46
C GLN A 181 0.88 17.45 6.95
N THR A 182 -0.09 17.64 7.82
CA THR A 182 0.16 17.56 9.27
C THR A 182 0.27 16.11 9.74
N ILE A 183 -0.53 15.24 9.16
CA ILE A 183 -0.59 13.82 9.54
C ILE A 183 0.73 13.12 9.25
N ILE A 184 1.32 13.33 8.08
CA ILE A 184 2.56 12.64 7.67
C ILE A 184 3.79 13.00 8.52
N ARG A 185 3.73 14.06 9.35
CA ARG A 185 4.83 14.40 10.29
C ARG A 185 5.06 13.32 11.36
N GLN A 186 4.12 12.42 11.55
CA GLN A 186 4.26 11.25 12.43
C GLN A 186 4.62 9.97 11.64
N HIS A 187 5.15 10.12 10.42
CA HIS A 187 5.66 9.06 9.53
C HIS A 187 4.60 8.10 8.98
N GLY A 188 3.30 8.38 9.16
CA GLY A 188 2.17 7.66 8.55
C GLY A 188 1.16 8.63 7.94
N SER A 189 0.17 8.14 7.19
CA SER A 189 -0.90 8.97 6.64
C SER A 189 -2.28 8.47 7.10
N ILE A 190 -3.34 8.63 6.29
CA ILE A 190 -4.72 8.40 6.73
C ILE A 190 -4.96 6.95 7.17
N HIS A 191 -4.54 5.97 6.37
CA HIS A 191 -4.75 4.55 6.70
C HIS A 191 -4.05 4.16 8.00
N CYS A 192 -2.83 4.65 8.21
CA CYS A 192 -2.03 4.37 9.42
C CYS A 192 -2.67 4.91 10.72
N LEU A 193 -3.57 5.89 10.64
CA LEU A 193 -4.29 6.42 11.81
C LEU A 193 -5.57 5.67 12.14
N THR A 194 -5.91 4.64 11.39
CA THR A 194 -7.23 4.00 11.47
C THR A 194 -7.14 2.54 11.89
N MET A 195 -8.23 2.06 12.45
CA MET A 195 -8.48 0.65 12.68
C MET A 195 -9.84 0.30 12.07
N GLN A 196 -9.87 -0.68 11.19
CA GLN A 196 -11.08 -1.10 10.50
C GLN A 196 -11.77 -2.25 11.24
N PHE A 197 -13.07 -2.14 11.36
CA PHE A 197 -13.92 -3.21 11.85
C PHE A 197 -14.86 -3.65 10.73
N PRO A 198 -14.99 -4.96 10.44
CA PRO A 198 -15.95 -5.45 9.48
C PRO A 198 -17.39 -5.08 9.87
N GLU A 199 -18.23 -4.87 8.87
CA GLU A 199 -19.65 -4.60 9.08
C GLU A 199 -20.31 -5.72 9.91
N GLY A 200 -21.11 -5.33 10.90
CA GLY A 200 -21.84 -6.25 11.79
C GLY A 200 -21.03 -6.79 12.98
N ILE A 201 -19.82 -6.30 13.20
CA ILE A 201 -18.99 -6.67 14.39
C ILE A 201 -19.25 -5.73 15.57
N LEU A 202 -19.67 -4.49 15.34
CA LEU A 202 -20.03 -3.47 16.35
C LEU A 202 -21.52 -3.21 16.38
#